data_a065e9d44a00fbe8bef42490551a2f1b
#
_entry.id   a065e9d44a00fbe8bef42490551a2f1b
#
_cell.length_a   1.000
_cell.length_b   1.000
_cell.length_c   1.000
_cell.angle_alpha   90.00
_cell.angle_beta   90.00
_cell.angle_gamma   90.00
#
_symmetry.space_group_name_H-M   'P 1'
#
loop_
_entity.id
_entity.type
_entity.pdbx_description
1 polymer ?
#
loop_
_entity_poly.entity_id
_entity_poly.type
_entity_poly.pdbx_seq_one_letter_code
_entity_poly.pdbx_strand_id
1 'polypeptide(L)'
;MEVISTKPDNLKMLENIKSMRPTDYKLIKHSGETLFVHCALDTIIYSLLSGEKVELETVISKKSVRLKLKPDTNLFVSFVDPNNLDILPNSPETPSSLCPYLRFFENEEKFQVWRKGLPNGIQNIVTLISIRDAFKLVEQLMNKE
;
A
#
# COMPACT_ATOMS: atom_id res chain seq x y z
N MET A 1 12.04 16.07 -5.90
CA MET A 1 11.23 15.30 -6.44
C MET A 1 10.01 15.90 -6.71
N GLU A 2 9.45 16.09 -7.37
CA GLU A 2 8.47 16.91 -7.46
C GLU A 2 7.67 16.75 -8.64
N VAL A 3 8.14 16.36 -9.64
CA VAL A 3 7.43 16.41 -10.88
C VAL A 3 6.27 15.43 -10.95
N ILE A 4 6.39 14.31 -10.27
CA ILE A 4 5.36 13.28 -10.34
C ILE A 4 4.00 13.82 -9.90
N SER A 5 3.98 14.59 -8.83
CA SER A 5 2.72 15.02 -8.25
C SER A 5 2.00 16.09 -9.09
N THR A 6 2.65 16.63 -10.12
CA THR A 6 2.00 17.66 -10.95
C THR A 6 1.27 17.08 -12.14
N LYS A 7 1.43 15.80 -12.46
CA LYS A 7 0.72 15.19 -13.59
C LYS A 7 -0.76 15.04 -13.27
N PRO A 8 -1.66 15.36 -14.19
CA PRO A 8 -3.09 15.26 -13.91
C PRO A 8 -3.54 13.87 -13.47
N ASP A 9 -3.02 12.83 -14.09
CA ASP A 9 -3.39 11.47 -13.71
C ASP A 9 -2.92 11.14 -12.31
N ASN A 10 -1.77 11.66 -11.91
CA ASN A 10 -1.24 11.42 -10.57
C ASN A 10 -2.03 12.18 -9.53
N LEU A 11 -2.48 13.38 -9.85
CA LEU A 11 -3.33 14.13 -8.93
C LEU A 11 -4.66 13.43 -8.71
N LYS A 12 -5.21 12.87 -9.78
CA LYS A 12 -6.45 12.12 -9.67
C LYS A 12 -6.26 10.87 -8.83
N MET A 13 -5.15 10.17 -9.02
CA MET A 13 -4.86 8.99 -8.22
C MET A 13 -4.71 9.37 -6.74
N LEU A 14 -4.06 10.51 -6.48
CA LEU A 14 -3.89 10.97 -5.11
C LEU A 14 -5.23 11.16 -4.41
N GLU A 15 -6.23 11.66 -5.12
CA GLU A 15 -7.55 11.78 -4.56
C GLU A 15 -8.22 10.44 -4.35
N ASN A 16 -8.04 9.53 -5.31
CA ASN A 16 -8.72 8.24 -5.27
C ASN A 16 -8.24 7.34 -4.14
N ILE A 17 -7.00 7.47 -3.71
CA ILE A 17 -6.47 6.61 -2.65
C ILE A 17 -6.87 7.08 -1.25
N LYS A 18 -7.38 8.30 -1.13
CA LYS A 18 -7.83 8.80 0.17
C LYS A 18 -9.15 8.18 0.55
N SER A 19 -9.27 7.81 1.81
CA SER A 19 -10.51 7.23 2.32
C SER A 19 -11.28 8.28 3.09
N MET A 20 -12.58 8.33 2.87
CA MET A 20 -13.46 9.23 3.62
C MET A 20 -13.74 8.72 5.02
N ARG A 21 -13.38 7.47 5.30
CA ARG A 21 -13.62 6.85 6.60
C ARG A 21 -12.31 6.36 7.19
N PRO A 22 -12.23 6.25 8.52
CA PRO A 22 -11.03 5.69 9.14
C PRO A 22 -10.75 4.29 8.64
N THR A 23 -9.47 4.02 8.42
CA THR A 23 -8.99 2.70 8.03
C THR A 23 -7.81 2.35 8.92
N ASP A 24 -7.24 1.17 8.72
CA ASP A 24 -6.04 0.78 9.44
C ASP A 24 -4.78 1.48 8.94
N TYR A 25 -4.91 2.38 7.96
CA TYR A 25 -3.75 3.03 7.35
C TYR A 25 -3.90 4.53 7.45
N LYS A 26 -3.34 5.07 8.53
CA LYS A 26 -3.40 6.50 8.81
C LYS A 26 -2.06 7.13 8.51
N LEU A 27 -2.08 8.19 7.73
CA LEU A 27 -0.87 8.92 7.40
C LEU A 27 -0.88 10.24 8.15
N ILE A 28 0.28 10.61 8.68
CA ILE A 28 0.45 11.83 9.46
C ILE A 28 1.47 12.68 8.73
N LYS A 29 1.02 13.83 8.25
CA LYS A 29 1.88 14.75 7.54
C LYS A 29 2.81 15.47 8.48
N HIS A 30 3.86 16.05 7.92
CA HIS A 30 4.78 16.84 8.71
C HIS A 30 4.06 17.98 9.44
N SER A 31 3.02 18.53 8.84
CA SER A 31 2.23 19.60 9.45
C SER A 31 1.41 19.15 10.65
N GLY A 32 1.28 17.83 10.84
CA GLY A 32 0.41 17.29 11.88
C GLY A 32 -0.94 16.88 11.35
N GLU A 33 -1.26 17.29 10.15
CA GLU A 33 -2.51 16.91 9.51
C GLU A 33 -2.52 15.41 9.21
N THR A 34 -3.68 14.78 9.34
CA THR A 34 -3.78 13.33 9.13
C THR A 34 -4.78 13.01 8.04
N LEU A 35 -4.60 11.83 7.45
CA LEU A 35 -5.56 11.31 6.47
C LEU A 35 -5.49 9.79 6.50
N PHE A 36 -6.53 9.16 5.97
CA PHE A 36 -6.58 7.71 5.85
C PHE A 36 -6.53 7.32 4.40
N VAL A 37 -5.89 6.19 4.10
CA VAL A 37 -5.88 5.61 2.77
C VAL A 37 -6.40 4.18 2.88
N HIS A 38 -6.64 3.54 1.73
CA HIS A 38 -7.36 2.27 1.73
C HIS A 38 -6.52 1.06 2.08
N CYS A 39 -5.25 1.03 1.72
CA CYS A 39 -4.43 -0.15 1.93
C CYS A 39 -2.95 0.21 2.07
N ALA A 40 -2.16 -0.83 2.36
CA ALA A 40 -0.72 -0.63 2.56
C ALA A 40 -0.04 0.01 1.35
N LEU A 41 -0.39 -0.46 0.15
CA LEU A 41 0.24 0.09 -1.04
C LEU A 41 -0.11 1.57 -1.24
N ASP A 42 -1.32 1.95 -0.86
CA ASP A 42 -1.74 3.35 -0.99
C ASP A 42 -0.89 4.29 -0.15
N THR A 43 -0.34 3.81 0.97
CA THR A 43 0.54 4.64 1.78
C THR A 43 1.80 5.00 1.01
N ILE A 44 2.32 4.04 0.26
CA ILE A 44 3.52 4.27 -0.55
C ILE A 44 3.20 5.19 -1.73
N ILE A 45 2.05 4.96 -2.36
CA ILE A 45 1.61 5.80 -3.46
C ILE A 45 1.49 7.25 -2.99
N TYR A 46 0.86 7.46 -1.84
CA TYR A 46 0.71 8.82 -1.32
C TYR A 46 2.07 9.46 -1.06
N SER A 47 2.98 8.72 -0.45
CA SER A 47 4.30 9.24 -0.13
C SER A 47 5.04 9.69 -1.38
N LEU A 48 4.95 8.90 -2.44
CA LEU A 48 5.63 9.23 -3.69
C LEU A 48 4.94 10.36 -4.44
N LEU A 49 3.62 10.35 -4.51
CA LEU A 49 2.90 11.36 -5.26
C LEU A 49 2.95 12.72 -4.60
N SER A 50 2.83 12.77 -3.29
CA SER A 50 2.84 14.04 -2.58
C SER A 50 4.24 14.60 -2.42
N GLY A 51 5.25 13.74 -2.46
CA GLY A 51 6.62 14.17 -2.20
C GLY A 51 6.86 14.55 -0.74
N GLU A 52 5.89 14.31 0.13
CA GLU A 52 5.99 14.68 1.53
C GLU A 52 6.53 13.53 2.36
N LYS A 53 7.23 13.88 3.41
CA LYS A 53 7.61 12.89 4.42
C LYS A 53 6.41 12.69 5.32
N VAL A 54 5.99 11.43 5.44
CA VAL A 54 4.84 11.12 6.26
C VAL A 54 5.21 10.03 7.26
N GLU A 55 4.47 10.01 8.37
CA GLU A 55 4.52 8.90 9.29
C GLU A 55 3.29 8.04 9.05
N LEU A 56 3.44 6.76 9.31
CA LEU A 56 2.36 5.81 9.14
C LEU A 56 1.98 5.26 10.51
N GLU A 57 0.69 5.29 10.79
CA GLU A 57 0.15 4.62 11.96
C GLU A 57 -0.77 3.52 11.47
N THR A 58 -0.44 2.28 11.81
CA THR A 58 -1.19 1.15 11.30
C THR A 58 -1.15 0.01 12.32
N VAL A 59 -1.85 -1.08 11.99
CA VAL A 59 -1.87 -2.27 12.84
C VAL A 59 -1.07 -3.36 12.16
N ILE A 60 -0.05 -3.86 12.86
CA ILE A 60 0.77 -4.97 12.39
C ILE A 60 0.81 -6.01 13.49
N SER A 61 0.43 -7.24 13.15
CA SER A 61 0.38 -8.33 14.12
C SER A 61 -0.47 -7.97 15.33
N LYS A 62 -1.61 -7.34 15.06
CA LYS A 62 -2.59 -6.96 16.08
C LYS A 62 -2.11 -5.87 17.02
N LYS A 63 -1.02 -5.21 16.68
CA LYS A 63 -0.49 -4.11 17.49
C LYS A 63 -0.48 -2.84 16.67
N SER A 64 -0.85 -1.73 17.32
CA SER A 64 -0.78 -0.42 16.67
C SER A 64 0.68 0.02 16.69
N VAL A 65 1.18 0.40 15.52
CA VAL A 65 2.56 0.88 15.39
C VAL A 65 2.56 2.21 14.65
N ARG A 66 3.57 3.01 14.94
CA ARG A 66 3.75 4.29 14.26
C ARG A 66 5.21 4.39 13.85
N LEU A 67 5.44 4.70 12.58
CA LEU A 67 6.79 4.71 12.04
C LEU A 67 6.89 5.71 10.90
N LYS A 68 8.11 6.04 10.53
CA LYS A 68 8.35 6.88 9.36
C LYS A 68 8.31 6.00 8.13
N LEU A 69 7.57 6.44 7.12
CA LEU A 69 7.41 5.65 5.91
C LEU A 69 8.43 6.11 4.87
N LYS A 70 9.41 5.27 4.63
CA LYS A 70 10.48 5.56 3.68
C LYS A 70 11.06 4.26 3.15
N PRO A 71 11.84 4.32 2.05
CA PRO A 71 12.31 3.09 1.42
C PRO A 71 13.15 2.18 2.31
N ASP A 72 13.83 2.72 3.31
CA ASP A 72 14.64 1.87 4.18
C ASP A 72 13.92 1.46 5.46
N THR A 73 12.62 1.69 5.54
CA THR A 73 11.81 1.19 6.66
C THR A 73 11.87 -0.34 6.65
N ASN A 74 12.07 -0.93 7.83
CA ASN A 74 12.26 -2.36 7.93
C ASN A 74 10.92 -3.09 8.01
N LEU A 75 10.23 -3.13 6.89
CA LEU A 75 8.93 -3.80 6.77
C LEU A 75 8.82 -4.46 5.41
N PHE A 76 7.83 -5.32 5.31
CA PHE A 76 7.47 -5.97 4.05
C PHE A 76 6.03 -5.66 3.73
N VAL A 77 5.67 -5.79 2.48
CA VAL A 77 4.28 -5.57 2.07
C VAL A 77 3.87 -6.69 1.12
N SER A 78 2.65 -7.17 1.31
CA SER A 78 2.12 -8.18 0.40
C SER A 78 1.65 -7.50 -0.88
N PHE A 79 1.67 -8.26 -1.95
CA PHE A 79 1.43 -7.72 -3.27
C PHE A 79 0.74 -8.77 -4.14
N VAL A 80 -0.20 -8.35 -4.97
CA VAL A 80 -0.89 -9.24 -5.89
C VAL A 80 -0.38 -8.98 -7.29
N ASP A 81 0.00 -10.06 -7.97
CA ASP A 81 0.49 -9.96 -9.35
C ASP A 81 -0.60 -9.36 -10.22
N PRO A 82 -0.32 -8.24 -10.91
CA PRO A 82 -1.34 -7.59 -11.74
C PRO A 82 -1.91 -8.50 -12.83
N ASN A 83 -1.15 -9.50 -13.25
CA ASN A 83 -1.61 -10.41 -14.30
C ASN A 83 -2.67 -11.38 -13.80
N ASN A 84 -2.92 -11.42 -12.50
CA ASN A 84 -3.85 -12.35 -11.89
C ASN A 84 -5.01 -11.66 -11.20
N LEU A 85 -5.27 -10.41 -11.54
CA LEU A 85 -6.34 -9.66 -10.87
C LEU A 85 -7.71 -10.26 -11.09
N ASP A 86 -7.89 -10.96 -12.21
CA ASP A 86 -9.19 -11.57 -12.53
C ASP A 86 -9.54 -12.73 -11.60
N ILE A 87 -8.56 -13.25 -10.87
CA ILE A 87 -8.82 -14.34 -9.93
C ILE A 87 -9.48 -13.83 -8.65
N LEU A 88 -9.29 -12.54 -8.35
CA LEU A 88 -9.83 -11.98 -7.12
C LEU A 88 -11.35 -11.92 -7.16
N PRO A 89 -12.00 -12.12 -6.02
CA PRO A 89 -13.44 -11.93 -5.94
C PRO A 89 -13.76 -10.45 -6.12
N ASN A 90 -14.95 -10.16 -6.55
CA ASN A 90 -15.41 -8.80 -6.75
C ASN A 90 -14.77 -8.15 -7.97
N SER A 91 -15.29 -7.02 -8.32
CA SER A 91 -14.83 -6.29 -9.49
C SER A 91 -13.47 -5.64 -9.21
N PRO A 92 -12.53 -5.77 -10.13
CA PRO A 92 -11.26 -5.09 -9.99
C PRO A 92 -11.36 -3.58 -10.12
N GLU A 93 -12.52 -3.07 -10.43
CA GLU A 93 -12.71 -1.64 -10.54
C GLU A 93 -12.73 -0.95 -9.20
N THR A 94 -12.92 -1.69 -8.12
CA THR A 94 -13.01 -1.09 -6.80
C THR A 94 -11.78 -1.42 -6.00
N PRO A 95 -11.31 -0.46 -5.18
CA PRO A 95 -10.16 -0.75 -4.32
C PRO A 95 -10.41 -1.91 -3.38
N SER A 96 -11.66 -2.15 -3.01
CA SER A 96 -11.98 -3.19 -2.05
C SER A 96 -11.67 -4.60 -2.57
N SER A 97 -11.50 -4.76 -3.87
CA SER A 97 -11.17 -6.07 -4.41
C SER A 97 -9.72 -6.44 -4.17
N LEU A 98 -8.84 -5.45 -4.08
CA LEU A 98 -7.41 -5.68 -3.87
C LEU A 98 -6.97 -5.39 -2.46
N CYS A 99 -7.50 -4.37 -1.87
CA CYS A 99 -6.98 -3.86 -0.60
C CYS A 99 -6.85 -4.88 0.52
N PRO A 100 -7.76 -5.86 0.66
CA PRO A 100 -7.60 -6.83 1.73
C PRO A 100 -6.33 -7.65 1.62
N TYR A 101 -5.72 -7.70 0.43
CA TYR A 101 -4.54 -8.52 0.20
C TYR A 101 -3.25 -7.71 0.16
N LEU A 102 -3.33 -6.41 0.41
CA LEU A 102 -2.15 -5.51 0.40
C LEU A 102 -1.93 -5.03 1.82
N ARG A 103 -1.03 -5.71 2.55
CA ARG A 103 -0.84 -5.45 3.97
C ARG A 103 0.64 -5.40 4.32
N PHE A 104 0.94 -4.78 5.47
CA PHE A 104 2.30 -4.75 5.98
C PHE A 104 2.57 -5.96 6.86
N PHE A 105 3.81 -6.44 6.80
CA PHE A 105 4.27 -7.56 7.63
C PHE A 105 5.66 -7.27 8.18
N GLU A 106 5.90 -7.77 9.38
CA GLU A 106 7.20 -7.60 10.03
C GLU A 106 8.27 -8.49 9.41
N ASN A 107 7.86 -9.68 8.94
CA ASN A 107 8.78 -10.64 8.38
C ASN A 107 8.02 -11.65 7.54
N GLU A 108 8.78 -12.50 6.87
CA GLU A 108 8.19 -13.48 5.97
C GLU A 108 7.37 -14.53 6.71
N GLU A 109 7.79 -14.88 7.91
CA GLU A 109 7.08 -15.88 8.68
C GLU A 109 5.64 -15.46 8.96
N LYS A 110 5.45 -14.22 9.37
CA LYS A 110 4.11 -13.68 9.61
C LYS A 110 3.28 -13.66 8.35
N PHE A 111 3.91 -13.32 7.23
CA PHE A 111 3.24 -13.33 5.95
C PHE A 111 2.75 -14.73 5.59
N GLN A 112 3.58 -15.74 5.78
CA GLN A 112 3.21 -17.09 5.40
C GLN A 112 2.04 -17.60 6.25
N VAL A 113 2.01 -17.26 7.54
CA VAL A 113 0.90 -17.65 8.40
C VAL A 113 -0.41 -17.05 7.87
N TRP A 114 -0.37 -15.77 7.53
CA TRP A 114 -1.54 -15.08 7.00
C TRP A 114 -1.97 -15.66 5.64
N ARG A 115 -0.99 -15.93 4.79
CA ARG A 115 -1.27 -16.42 3.44
C ARG A 115 -1.98 -17.76 3.45
N LYS A 116 -1.61 -18.62 4.39
CA LYS A 116 -2.22 -19.95 4.49
C LYS A 116 -3.71 -19.89 4.80
N GLY A 117 -4.18 -18.79 5.36
CA GLY A 117 -5.60 -18.61 5.64
C GLY A 117 -6.41 -18.12 4.47
N LEU A 118 -5.77 -17.82 3.34
CA LEU A 118 -6.47 -17.32 2.17
C LEU A 118 -6.99 -18.46 1.31
N PRO A 119 -8.02 -18.21 0.48
CA PRO A 119 -8.46 -19.23 -0.48
C PRO A 119 -7.31 -19.69 -1.38
N ASN A 120 -7.35 -20.95 -1.77
CA ASN A 120 -6.23 -21.55 -2.49
C ASN A 120 -5.80 -20.77 -3.73
N GLY A 121 -6.75 -20.31 -4.52
CA GLY A 121 -6.40 -19.58 -5.73
C GLY A 121 -5.68 -18.28 -5.45
N ILE A 122 -6.06 -17.64 -4.34
CA ILE A 122 -5.44 -16.36 -3.98
C ILE A 122 -4.08 -16.58 -3.34
N GLN A 123 -3.90 -17.67 -2.61
CA GLN A 123 -2.59 -17.96 -2.03
C GLN A 123 -1.49 -17.96 -3.07
N ASN A 124 -1.81 -18.42 -4.28
CA ASN A 124 -0.81 -18.58 -5.32
C ASN A 124 -0.43 -17.29 -6.03
N ILE A 125 -1.21 -16.22 -5.84
CA ILE A 125 -0.94 -14.96 -6.54
C ILE A 125 -0.49 -13.85 -5.60
N VAL A 126 -0.41 -14.11 -4.32
CA VAL A 126 0.02 -13.13 -3.33
C VAL A 126 1.48 -13.38 -2.99
N THR A 127 2.29 -12.35 -3.10
CA THR A 127 3.72 -12.44 -2.80
C THR A 127 4.10 -11.38 -1.78
N LEU A 128 5.30 -11.49 -1.26
CA LEU A 128 5.82 -10.55 -0.27
C LEU A 128 7.04 -9.85 -0.85
N ILE A 129 7.09 -8.53 -0.74
CA ILE A 129 8.26 -7.77 -1.17
C ILE A 129 8.65 -6.82 -0.04
N SER A 130 9.92 -6.42 -0.03
CA SER A 130 10.39 -5.47 0.95
C SER A 130 9.78 -4.11 0.67
N ILE A 131 9.78 -3.25 1.70
CA ILE A 131 9.26 -1.90 1.52
C ILE A 131 10.06 -1.16 0.44
N ARG A 132 11.38 -1.40 0.38
CA ARG A 132 12.22 -0.78 -0.63
C ARG A 132 11.78 -1.17 -2.04
N ASP A 133 11.51 -2.46 -2.23
CA ASP A 133 11.08 -2.93 -3.54
C ASP A 133 9.68 -2.41 -3.87
N ALA A 134 8.83 -2.24 -2.85
CA ALA A 134 7.51 -1.69 -3.07
C ALA A 134 7.60 -0.24 -3.55
N PHE A 135 8.50 0.54 -2.96
CA PHE A 135 8.71 1.92 -3.42
C PHE A 135 9.19 1.94 -4.86
N LYS A 136 10.13 1.04 -5.21
CA LYS A 136 10.62 0.98 -6.58
C LYS A 136 9.53 0.59 -7.55
N LEU A 137 8.71 -0.38 -7.17
CA LEU A 137 7.63 -0.85 -8.02
C LEU A 137 6.62 0.26 -8.29
N VAL A 138 6.21 0.95 -7.25
CA VAL A 138 5.24 2.03 -7.41
C VAL A 138 5.83 3.16 -8.25
N GLU A 139 7.10 3.47 -8.01
CA GLU A 139 7.76 4.51 -8.79
C GLU A 139 7.79 4.18 -10.27
N GLN A 140 8.08 2.92 -10.60
CA GLN A 140 8.09 2.49 -11.99
C GLN A 140 6.71 2.60 -12.61
N LEU A 141 5.68 2.21 -11.87
CA LEU A 141 4.32 2.28 -12.38
C LEU A 141 3.90 3.72 -12.64
N MET A 142 4.32 4.64 -11.77
CA MET A 142 3.94 6.03 -11.91
C MET A 142 4.64 6.73 -13.06
N ASN A 143 5.85 6.29 -13.38
CA ASN A 143 6.63 6.89 -14.48
C ASN A 143 6.34 6.26 -15.82
N LYS A 144 5.51 5.23 -15.84
CA LYS A 144 5.18 4.55 -17.07
C LYS A 144 4.13 5.33 -17.83
N GLU A 145 4.28 5.40 -19.13
CA GLU A 145 3.33 6.11 -19.97
C GLU A 145 2.08 5.33 -20.30
#